data_7d8129d98e23e7edeef1832b8385b0ab
#
_entry.id   7d8129d98e23e7edeef1832b8385b0ab
#
_cell.length_a   1.000
_cell.length_b   1.000
_cell.length_c   1.000
_cell.angle_alpha   90.00
_cell.angle_beta   90.00
_cell.angle_gamma   90.00
#
_symmetry.space_group_name_H-M   'P 1'
#
loop_
_entity.id
_entity.type
_entity.pdbx_description
1 polymer ?
#
loop_
_entity_poly.entity_id
_entity_poly.type
_entity_poly.pdbx_seq_one_letter_code
_entity_poly.pdbx_strand_id
1 'polypeptide(L)'
;TESGVIDELSGTVDFVAIPAEECVDLDYRDRLIKEGKIQFYGGKQEYLLRGGMDHVDMILQCHMMEVEGGRKCCTVDTDTNGFMSKSVKFIGRSAHAGIAPHEGINALNMAQLALNNINALRETFREEDKVRVSTIITSGGDLVNVVPSVTMMQVMVRAASVEAMEDAGRKVDRALKAGALAV
;
A
#
# COMPACT_ATOMS: atom_id res chain seq x y z
N THR A 1 -7.65 -34.35 -12.37
CA THR A 1 -6.74 -33.62 -13.30
C THR A 1 -6.26 -34.58 -14.39
N GLU A 2 -5.86 -34.04 -15.56
CA GLU A 2 -5.41 -34.83 -16.71
C GLU A 2 -4.19 -35.72 -16.39
N SER A 3 -3.39 -35.37 -15.38
CA SER A 3 -2.21 -36.13 -14.97
C SER A 3 -2.49 -37.31 -14.03
N GLY A 4 -3.69 -37.41 -13.45
CA GLY A 4 -4.03 -38.42 -12.43
C GLY A 4 -3.29 -38.32 -11.11
N VAL A 5 -2.40 -37.35 -10.94
CA VAL A 5 -1.58 -37.20 -9.72
C VAL A 5 -2.43 -36.97 -8.46
N ILE A 6 -3.59 -36.30 -8.59
CA ILE A 6 -4.49 -36.06 -7.45
C ILE A 6 -5.00 -37.37 -6.84
N ASP A 7 -5.21 -38.40 -7.66
CA ASP A 7 -5.73 -39.69 -7.22
C ASP A 7 -4.70 -40.48 -6.36
N GLU A 8 -3.42 -40.07 -6.40
CA GLU A 8 -2.31 -40.66 -5.64
C GLU A 8 -2.02 -39.85 -4.34
N LEU A 9 -2.66 -38.68 -4.13
CA LEU A 9 -2.43 -37.85 -2.95
C LEU A 9 -3.33 -38.29 -1.79
N SER A 10 -2.76 -38.34 -0.59
CA SER A 10 -3.51 -38.53 0.65
C SER A 10 -3.90 -37.14 1.18
N GLY A 11 -5.15 -36.74 0.97
CA GLY A 11 -5.66 -35.45 1.45
C GLY A 11 -6.66 -34.82 0.48
N THR A 12 -6.93 -33.56 0.69
CA THR A 12 -7.83 -32.73 -0.12
C THR A 12 -7.05 -31.61 -0.80
N VAL A 13 -7.49 -31.22 -1.98
CA VAL A 13 -6.97 -30.05 -2.70
C VAL A 13 -8.10 -29.07 -2.90
N ASP A 14 -7.99 -27.92 -2.22
CA ASP A 14 -8.95 -26.84 -2.33
C ASP A 14 -8.47 -25.81 -3.37
N PHE A 15 -9.33 -25.46 -4.30
CA PHE A 15 -9.07 -24.39 -5.24
C PHE A 15 -9.78 -23.12 -4.77
N VAL A 16 -8.98 -22.12 -4.35
CA VAL A 16 -9.49 -20.89 -3.76
C VAL A 16 -9.33 -19.73 -4.73
N ALA A 17 -10.45 -19.21 -5.24
CA ALA A 17 -10.49 -17.99 -6.05
C ALA A 17 -10.75 -16.79 -5.15
N ILE A 18 -9.76 -15.91 -5.02
CA ILE A 18 -9.82 -14.75 -4.12
C ILE A 18 -10.40 -13.52 -4.85
N PRO A 19 -11.48 -12.92 -4.34
CA PRO A 19 -11.99 -11.66 -4.89
C PRO A 19 -11.08 -10.48 -4.54
N ALA A 20 -11.05 -9.47 -5.41
CA ALA A 20 -10.30 -8.22 -5.21
C ALA A 20 -8.80 -8.45 -4.94
N GLU A 21 -8.18 -9.36 -5.67
CA GLU A 21 -6.76 -9.69 -5.53
C GLU A 21 -5.89 -8.46 -5.79
N GLU A 22 -6.19 -7.66 -6.81
CA GLU A 22 -5.47 -6.44 -7.20
C GLU A 22 -5.99 -5.17 -6.46
N CYS A 23 -6.83 -5.32 -5.45
CA CYS A 23 -7.44 -4.20 -4.71
C CYS A 23 -8.08 -3.13 -5.62
N VAL A 24 -8.71 -3.56 -6.70
CA VAL A 24 -9.40 -2.67 -7.66
C VAL A 24 -10.61 -2.01 -7.00
N ASP A 25 -10.92 -0.76 -7.37
CA ASP A 25 -12.02 0.02 -6.83
C ASP A 25 -11.96 0.25 -5.30
N LEU A 26 -10.97 1.04 -4.90
CA LEU A 26 -10.75 1.40 -3.49
C LEU A 26 -11.94 2.15 -2.88
N ASP A 27 -12.65 2.99 -3.65
CA ASP A 27 -13.81 3.74 -3.16
C ASP A 27 -14.97 2.82 -2.79
N TYR A 28 -15.19 1.77 -3.57
CA TYR A 28 -16.17 0.74 -3.24
C TYR A 28 -15.79 -0.01 -1.97
N ARG A 29 -14.53 -0.40 -1.84
CA ARG A 29 -14.04 -1.11 -0.66
C ARG A 29 -14.03 -0.25 0.59
N ASP A 30 -13.73 1.05 0.47
CA ASP A 30 -13.90 2.03 1.56
C ASP A 30 -15.34 2.07 2.10
N ARG A 31 -16.32 2.03 1.21
CA ARG A 31 -17.73 1.96 1.63
C ARG A 31 -18.02 0.67 2.40
N LEU A 32 -17.54 -0.48 1.91
CA LEU A 32 -17.72 -1.75 2.59
C LEU A 32 -17.07 -1.79 3.98
N ILE A 33 -15.88 -1.17 4.14
CA ILE A 33 -15.22 -1.02 5.44
C ILE A 33 -16.05 -0.14 6.38
N LYS A 34 -16.53 1.02 5.89
CA LYS A 34 -17.39 1.93 6.67
C LYS A 34 -18.71 1.30 7.10
N GLU A 35 -19.24 0.40 6.27
CA GLU A 35 -20.46 -0.37 6.56
C GLU A 35 -20.19 -1.59 7.45
N GLY A 36 -18.93 -1.84 7.82
CA GLY A 36 -18.53 -2.99 8.64
C GLY A 36 -18.65 -4.35 7.94
N LYS A 37 -18.75 -4.37 6.61
CA LYS A 37 -18.89 -5.60 5.82
C LYS A 37 -17.58 -6.32 5.59
N ILE A 38 -16.47 -5.58 5.54
CA ILE A 38 -15.11 -6.09 5.42
C ILE A 38 -14.18 -5.28 6.34
N GLN A 39 -13.03 -5.85 6.70
CA GLN A 39 -12.00 -5.18 7.49
C GLN A 39 -10.76 -4.84 6.65
N PHE A 40 -10.52 -5.58 5.56
CA PHE A 40 -9.34 -5.44 4.73
C PHE A 40 -9.70 -5.08 3.28
N TYR A 41 -8.83 -4.31 2.62
CA TYR A 41 -8.95 -4.03 1.19
C TYR A 41 -8.71 -5.28 0.35
N GLY A 42 -7.73 -6.10 0.71
CA GLY A 42 -7.40 -7.33 0.00
C GLY A 42 -8.29 -8.51 0.39
N GLY A 43 -8.75 -9.27 -0.58
CA GLY A 43 -9.59 -10.43 -0.34
C GLY A 43 -8.90 -11.56 0.42
N LYS A 44 -7.58 -11.72 0.28
CA LYS A 44 -6.80 -12.76 1.00
C LYS A 44 -6.87 -12.56 2.51
N GLN A 45 -6.64 -11.33 2.99
CA GLN A 45 -6.70 -11.01 4.41
C GLN A 45 -8.12 -11.19 4.98
N GLU A 46 -9.14 -10.79 4.22
CA GLU A 46 -10.53 -10.97 4.61
C GLU A 46 -10.91 -12.47 4.66
N TYR A 47 -10.42 -13.28 3.74
CA TYR A 47 -10.65 -14.73 3.71
C TYR A 47 -9.98 -15.42 4.92
N LEU A 48 -8.74 -15.03 5.24
CA LEU A 48 -8.05 -15.51 6.45
C LEU A 48 -8.80 -15.13 7.73
N LEU A 49 -9.23 -13.88 7.85
CA LEU A 49 -9.99 -13.41 9.02
C LEU A 49 -11.27 -14.22 9.24
N ARG A 50 -11.90 -14.69 8.19
CA ARG A 50 -13.13 -15.48 8.24
C ARG A 50 -12.90 -16.99 8.46
N GLY A 51 -11.66 -17.40 8.72
CA GLY A 51 -11.30 -18.79 8.97
C GLY A 51 -11.23 -19.65 7.71
N GLY A 52 -11.21 -19.03 6.52
CA GLY A 52 -11.20 -19.79 5.26
C GLY A 52 -9.96 -20.67 5.05
N MET A 53 -8.89 -20.42 5.81
CA MET A 53 -7.65 -21.19 5.76
C MET A 53 -7.40 -22.06 7.00
N ASP A 54 -8.34 -22.14 7.96
CA ASP A 54 -8.10 -22.80 9.26
C ASP A 54 -7.85 -24.31 9.13
N HIS A 55 -8.29 -24.92 8.04
CA HIS A 55 -8.13 -26.36 7.75
C HIS A 55 -7.00 -26.64 6.75
N VAL A 56 -6.22 -25.63 6.34
CA VAL A 56 -5.23 -25.73 5.27
C VAL A 56 -3.84 -25.92 5.85
N ASP A 57 -3.19 -27.04 5.52
CA ASP A 57 -1.81 -27.33 5.95
C ASP A 57 -0.76 -26.72 5.03
N MET A 58 -1.07 -26.54 3.73
CA MET A 58 -0.13 -26.02 2.72
C MET A 58 -0.85 -25.15 1.71
N ILE A 59 -0.21 -24.02 1.34
CA ILE A 59 -0.72 -23.09 0.33
C ILE A 59 0.25 -23.04 -0.84
N LEU A 60 -0.29 -23.21 -2.05
CA LEU A 60 0.43 -22.97 -3.29
C LEU A 60 -0.20 -21.79 -4.02
N GLN A 61 0.60 -20.79 -4.35
CA GLN A 61 0.15 -19.64 -5.13
C GLN A 61 0.96 -19.52 -6.41
N CYS A 62 0.27 -19.39 -7.55
CA CYS A 62 0.89 -19.07 -8.83
C CYS A 62 0.75 -17.58 -9.12
N HIS A 63 1.80 -16.95 -9.60
CA HIS A 63 1.80 -15.56 -10.06
C HIS A 63 2.46 -15.44 -11.42
N MET A 64 1.87 -14.67 -12.32
CA MET A 64 2.50 -14.37 -13.60
C MET A 64 3.55 -13.28 -13.42
N MET A 65 4.72 -13.49 -14.01
CA MET A 65 5.81 -12.53 -14.03
C MET A 65 6.28 -12.35 -15.47
N GLU A 66 6.67 -11.13 -15.81
CA GLU A 66 7.36 -10.87 -17.05
C GLU A 66 8.79 -11.41 -16.96
N VAL A 67 9.18 -12.20 -17.94
CA VAL A 67 10.52 -12.77 -18.02
C VAL A 67 11.25 -12.14 -19.19
N GLU A 68 12.43 -11.62 -18.93
CA GLU A 68 13.29 -11.02 -19.95
C GLU A 68 13.57 -12.02 -21.07
N GLY A 69 13.40 -11.56 -22.33
CA GLY A 69 13.57 -12.40 -23.53
C GLY A 69 12.36 -13.26 -23.90
N GLY A 70 11.19 -13.08 -23.28
CA GLY A 70 9.93 -13.74 -23.68
C GLY A 70 9.92 -15.28 -23.53
N ARG A 71 10.83 -15.86 -22.77
CA ARG A 71 10.91 -17.30 -22.51
C ARG A 71 9.81 -17.71 -21.54
N LYS A 72 9.10 -18.79 -21.86
CA LYS A 72 8.19 -19.46 -20.91
C LYS A 72 9.03 -20.22 -19.88
N CYS A 73 8.96 -19.81 -18.63
CA CYS A 73 9.60 -20.50 -17.52
C CYS A 73 8.68 -20.51 -16.30
N CYS A 74 8.92 -21.42 -15.39
CA CYS A 74 8.33 -21.46 -14.07
C CYS A 74 9.48 -21.39 -13.07
N THR A 75 9.40 -20.46 -12.13
CA THR A 75 10.30 -20.40 -10.96
C THR A 75 9.55 -20.91 -9.75
N VAL A 76 10.19 -21.70 -8.93
CA VAL A 76 9.63 -22.27 -7.70
C VAL A 76 10.44 -21.75 -6.55
N ASP A 77 9.79 -21.57 -5.41
CA ASP A 77 10.43 -21.12 -4.16
C ASP A 77 11.09 -19.73 -4.29
N THR A 78 10.30 -18.75 -4.72
CA THR A 78 10.74 -17.37 -4.84
C THR A 78 10.27 -16.53 -3.65
N ASP A 79 11.20 -15.77 -3.07
CA ASP A 79 10.88 -14.76 -2.07
C ASP A 79 10.08 -13.59 -2.68
N THR A 80 9.12 -13.09 -1.93
CA THR A 80 8.38 -11.87 -2.28
C THR A 80 8.51 -10.83 -1.18
N ASN A 81 8.59 -9.56 -1.55
CA ASN A 81 8.56 -8.48 -0.57
C ASN A 81 7.15 -8.31 0.00
N GLY A 82 7.07 -8.12 1.32
CA GLY A 82 5.85 -7.64 1.95
C GLY A 82 5.59 -6.17 1.63
N PHE A 83 4.36 -5.70 1.87
CA PHE A 83 4.04 -4.29 1.73
C PHE A 83 3.08 -3.79 2.82
N MET A 84 3.18 -2.49 3.11
CA MET A 84 2.28 -1.73 3.97
C MET A 84 1.82 -0.49 3.21
N SER A 85 0.51 -0.26 3.13
CA SER A 85 -0.07 0.95 2.51
C SER A 85 -0.59 1.90 3.57
N LYS A 86 -0.43 3.20 3.31
CA LYS A 86 -0.92 4.28 4.18
C LYS A 86 -1.71 5.28 3.32
N SER A 87 -2.92 5.62 3.79
CA SER A 87 -3.67 6.77 3.28
C SER A 87 -3.46 7.95 4.22
N VAL A 88 -3.00 9.06 3.68
CA VAL A 88 -2.60 10.24 4.45
C VAL A 88 -3.46 11.41 4.02
N LYS A 89 -4.04 12.10 5.00
CA LYS A 89 -4.78 13.33 4.80
C LYS A 89 -4.08 14.46 5.55
N PHE A 90 -3.58 15.44 4.80
CA PHE A 90 -3.11 16.71 5.36
C PHE A 90 -4.27 17.68 5.44
N ILE A 91 -4.44 18.31 6.59
CA ILE A 91 -5.52 19.26 6.87
C ILE A 91 -4.90 20.59 7.22
N GLY A 92 -5.17 21.59 6.41
CA GLY A 92 -4.77 22.98 6.60
C GLY A 92 -5.99 23.89 6.70
N ARG A 93 -5.83 25.11 6.20
CA ARG A 93 -6.87 26.14 6.18
C ARG A 93 -6.81 26.92 4.87
N SER A 94 -7.94 27.05 4.18
CA SER A 94 -8.01 27.82 2.93
C SER A 94 -7.94 29.32 3.19
N ALA A 95 -7.38 30.05 2.24
CA ALA A 95 -7.36 31.49 2.18
C ALA A 95 -7.21 31.95 0.72
N HIS A 96 -7.49 33.22 0.44
CA HIS A 96 -7.24 33.77 -0.90
C HIS A 96 -5.73 33.95 -1.11
N ALA A 97 -5.15 33.20 -2.04
CA ALA A 97 -3.70 33.13 -2.21
C ALA A 97 -3.04 34.47 -2.61
N GLY A 98 -3.77 35.35 -3.29
CA GLY A 98 -3.24 36.66 -3.71
C GLY A 98 -3.52 37.82 -2.74
N ILE A 99 -4.53 37.68 -1.85
CA ILE A 99 -4.96 38.79 -0.97
C ILE A 99 -4.53 38.57 0.48
N ALA A 100 -4.78 37.35 0.99
CA ALA A 100 -4.55 37.01 2.40
C ALA A 100 -3.90 35.62 2.57
N PRO A 101 -2.79 35.31 1.89
CA PRO A 101 -2.14 33.98 2.00
C PRO A 101 -1.68 33.67 3.43
N HIS A 102 -1.38 34.68 4.24
CA HIS A 102 -0.95 34.57 5.62
C HIS A 102 -2.05 34.03 6.57
N GLU A 103 -3.30 34.09 6.16
CA GLU A 103 -4.42 33.49 6.91
C GLU A 103 -4.59 32.01 6.59
N GLY A 104 -3.95 31.50 5.54
CA GLY A 104 -4.02 30.12 5.11
C GLY A 104 -3.00 29.21 5.82
N ILE A 105 -3.29 27.91 5.79
CA ILE A 105 -2.34 26.84 6.14
C ILE A 105 -2.35 25.88 4.97
N ASN A 106 -1.25 25.80 4.22
CA ASN A 106 -1.21 25.11 2.94
C ASN A 106 -0.97 23.61 3.11
N ALA A 107 -2.03 22.80 2.97
CA ALA A 107 -1.95 21.35 3.07
C ALA A 107 -1.10 20.71 1.94
N LEU A 108 -1.02 21.35 0.75
CA LEU A 108 -0.17 20.87 -0.32
C LEU A 108 1.32 21.04 0.01
N ASN A 109 1.69 22.15 0.64
CA ASN A 109 3.05 22.36 1.11
C ASN A 109 3.44 21.34 2.18
N MET A 110 2.52 20.96 3.09
CA MET A 110 2.76 19.88 4.04
C MET A 110 3.12 18.57 3.32
N ALA A 111 2.34 18.20 2.32
CA ALA A 111 2.58 16.99 1.53
C ALA A 111 3.91 17.07 0.77
N GLN A 112 4.25 18.20 0.19
CA GLN A 112 5.52 18.41 -0.51
C GLN A 112 6.73 18.27 0.43
N LEU A 113 6.67 18.87 1.62
CA LEU A 113 7.72 18.74 2.64
C LEU A 113 7.82 17.30 3.15
N ALA A 114 6.70 16.62 3.33
CA ALA A 114 6.68 15.20 3.69
C ALA A 114 7.36 14.34 2.62
N LEU A 115 7.11 14.59 1.32
CA LEU A 115 7.79 13.92 0.21
C LEU A 115 9.31 14.13 0.25
N ASN A 116 9.76 15.37 0.48
CA ASN A 116 11.17 15.69 0.59
C ASN A 116 11.82 14.95 1.78
N ASN A 117 11.14 14.91 2.94
CA ASN A 117 11.60 14.18 4.10
C ASN A 117 11.69 12.66 3.82
N ILE A 118 10.70 12.06 3.14
CA ILE A 118 10.73 10.65 2.73
C ILE A 118 11.91 10.41 1.78
N ASN A 119 12.15 11.29 0.82
CA ASN A 119 13.27 11.16 -0.10
C ASN A 119 14.63 11.23 0.62
N ALA A 120 14.78 12.09 1.63
CA ALA A 120 15.98 12.17 2.45
C ALA A 120 16.24 10.89 3.27
N LEU A 121 15.22 10.08 3.54
CA LEU A 121 15.38 8.81 4.25
C LEU A 121 15.96 7.67 3.39
N ARG A 122 15.93 7.79 2.05
CA ARG A 122 16.27 6.68 1.14
C ARG A 122 17.69 6.15 1.35
N GLU A 123 18.63 7.01 1.66
CA GLU A 123 20.03 6.62 1.93
C GLU A 123 20.22 5.94 3.31
N THR A 124 19.18 5.95 4.15
CA THR A 124 19.24 5.35 5.50
C THR A 124 18.70 3.92 5.56
N PHE A 125 18.20 3.39 4.45
CA PHE A 125 17.73 2.02 4.37
C PHE A 125 18.87 1.08 3.99
N ARG A 126 18.92 -0.08 4.60
CA ARG A 126 19.89 -1.12 4.25
C ARG A 126 19.53 -1.75 2.91
N GLU A 127 20.52 -2.10 2.12
CA GLU A 127 20.30 -2.74 0.81
C GLU A 127 19.69 -4.14 0.95
N GLU A 128 20.12 -4.91 1.96
CA GLU A 128 19.59 -6.24 2.24
C GLU A 128 18.09 -6.24 2.58
N ASP A 129 17.58 -5.16 3.17
CA ASP A 129 16.16 -5.00 3.52
C ASP A 129 15.27 -4.76 2.30
N LYS A 130 15.85 -4.45 1.13
CA LYS A 130 15.17 -4.18 -0.15
C LYS A 130 14.01 -3.18 -0.01
N VAL A 131 14.15 -2.18 0.87
CA VAL A 131 13.10 -1.20 1.15
C VAL A 131 12.79 -0.38 -0.09
N ARG A 132 11.49 -0.25 -0.41
CA ARG A 132 10.97 0.65 -1.43
C ARG A 132 9.83 1.45 -0.84
N VAL A 133 9.88 2.77 -1.03
CA VAL A 133 8.79 3.68 -0.64
C VAL A 133 8.27 4.38 -1.89
N SER A 134 7.03 4.08 -2.24
CA SER A 134 6.31 4.69 -3.36
C SER A 134 5.26 5.65 -2.82
N THR A 135 5.09 6.78 -3.47
CA THR A 135 4.18 7.84 -3.02
C THR A 135 3.42 8.44 -4.19
N ILE A 136 2.17 8.84 -3.95
CA ILE A 136 1.36 9.59 -4.91
C ILE A 136 0.49 10.60 -4.15
N ILE A 137 0.39 11.83 -4.66
CA ILE A 137 -0.63 12.79 -4.24
C ILE A 137 -1.85 12.55 -5.11
N THR A 138 -2.96 12.15 -4.49
CA THR A 138 -4.22 11.84 -5.18
C THR A 138 -5.15 13.05 -5.30
N SER A 139 -4.99 14.05 -4.42
CA SER A 139 -5.69 15.33 -4.48
C SER A 139 -4.87 16.39 -3.77
N GLY A 140 -4.69 17.57 -4.37
CA GLY A 140 -3.83 18.63 -3.86
C GLY A 140 -4.44 20.05 -3.90
N GLY A 141 -5.75 20.16 -4.07
CA GLY A 141 -6.50 21.43 -4.19
C GLY A 141 -7.14 21.56 -5.57
N ASP A 142 -8.00 22.56 -5.73
CA ASP A 142 -8.86 22.73 -6.92
C ASP A 142 -8.50 23.97 -7.74
N LEU A 143 -8.16 25.08 -7.09
CA LEU A 143 -7.91 26.37 -7.74
C LEU A 143 -6.56 26.97 -7.30
N VAL A 144 -5.81 27.50 -8.25
CA VAL A 144 -4.49 28.10 -7.99
C VAL A 144 -4.52 29.35 -7.12
N ASN A 145 -5.64 30.07 -7.11
CA ASN A 145 -5.84 31.28 -6.31
C ASN A 145 -6.40 31.02 -4.90
N VAL A 146 -6.52 29.76 -4.50
CA VAL A 146 -6.97 29.33 -3.17
C VAL A 146 -5.88 28.47 -2.52
N VAL A 147 -5.49 28.82 -1.29
CA VAL A 147 -4.57 28.00 -0.49
C VAL A 147 -5.24 26.64 -0.22
N PRO A 148 -4.64 25.51 -0.63
CA PRO A 148 -5.21 24.18 -0.43
C PRO A 148 -5.40 23.86 1.06
N SER A 149 -6.63 23.59 1.47
CA SER A 149 -6.96 23.23 2.86
C SER A 149 -6.91 21.73 3.11
N VAL A 150 -6.97 20.92 2.06
CA VAL A 150 -6.89 19.46 2.17
C VAL A 150 -6.02 18.92 1.04
N THR A 151 -5.12 18.00 1.40
CA THR A 151 -4.34 17.23 0.43
C THR A 151 -4.39 15.75 0.81
N MET A 152 -4.65 14.91 -0.17
CA MET A 152 -4.67 13.45 -0.01
C MET A 152 -3.44 12.84 -0.64
N MET A 153 -2.82 11.91 0.04
CA MET A 153 -1.62 11.20 -0.39
C MET A 153 -1.72 9.72 -0.05
N GLN A 154 -1.19 8.88 -0.91
CA GLN A 154 -0.99 7.46 -0.62
C GLN A 154 0.50 7.16 -0.58
N VAL A 155 0.89 6.30 0.34
CA VAL A 155 2.26 5.83 0.51
C VAL A 155 2.25 4.32 0.61
N MET A 156 3.14 3.64 -0.11
CA MET A 156 3.36 2.21 -0.01
C MET A 156 4.81 1.96 0.38
N VAL A 157 5.00 1.23 1.46
CA VAL A 157 6.30 0.75 1.94
C VAL A 157 6.40 -0.73 1.64
N ARG A 158 7.48 -1.15 0.96
CA ARG A 158 7.80 -2.56 0.69
C ARG A 158 9.14 -2.90 1.29
N ALA A 159 9.28 -4.12 1.82
CA ALA A 159 10.56 -4.62 2.34
C ALA A 159 10.62 -6.15 2.30
N ALA A 160 11.83 -6.69 2.46
CA ALA A 160 12.08 -8.14 2.44
C ALA A 160 11.63 -8.85 3.73
N SER A 161 11.48 -8.13 4.85
CA SER A 161 11.00 -8.68 6.13
C SER A 161 9.97 -7.78 6.79
N VAL A 162 9.21 -8.33 7.73
CA VAL A 162 8.22 -7.58 8.52
C VAL A 162 8.91 -6.52 9.36
N GLU A 163 10.03 -6.84 9.99
CA GLU A 163 10.80 -5.93 10.84
C GLU A 163 11.30 -4.72 10.05
N ALA A 164 11.86 -4.97 8.86
CA ALA A 164 12.34 -3.91 7.96
C ALA A 164 11.18 -3.04 7.45
N MET A 165 10.04 -3.66 7.15
CA MET A 165 8.83 -2.94 6.71
C MET A 165 8.27 -2.04 7.82
N GLU A 166 8.23 -2.52 9.05
CA GLU A 166 7.78 -1.74 10.21
C GLU A 166 8.75 -0.59 10.53
N ASP A 167 10.07 -0.84 10.49
CA ASP A 167 11.07 0.20 10.71
C ASP A 167 10.95 1.31 9.66
N ALA A 168 10.90 0.94 8.40
CA ALA A 168 10.69 1.89 7.31
C ALA A 168 9.34 2.63 7.45
N GLY A 169 8.28 1.92 7.85
CA GLY A 169 6.96 2.49 8.14
C GLY A 169 6.99 3.55 9.23
N ARG A 170 7.70 3.32 10.35
CA ARG A 170 7.90 4.30 11.43
C ARG A 170 8.70 5.52 10.97
N LYS A 171 9.74 5.32 10.14
CA LYS A 171 10.52 6.42 9.56
C LYS A 171 9.65 7.29 8.64
N VAL A 172 8.83 6.67 7.81
CA VAL A 172 7.86 7.36 6.94
C VAL A 172 6.85 8.14 7.76
N ASP A 173 6.31 7.59 8.84
CA ASP A 173 5.36 8.30 9.72
C ASP A 173 5.97 9.56 10.33
N ARG A 174 7.24 9.51 10.75
CA ARG A 174 7.95 10.71 11.22
C ARG A 174 8.13 11.74 10.13
N ALA A 175 8.47 11.32 8.91
CA ALA A 175 8.62 12.21 7.76
C ALA A 175 7.31 12.91 7.40
N LEU A 176 6.18 12.18 7.41
CA LEU A 176 4.84 12.71 7.17
C LEU A 176 4.44 13.73 8.24
N LYS A 177 4.63 13.40 9.52
CA LYS A 177 4.35 14.30 10.64
C LYS A 177 5.22 15.55 10.59
N ALA A 178 6.53 15.42 10.28
CA ALA A 178 7.43 16.56 10.17
C ALA A 178 7.01 17.51 9.04
N GLY A 179 6.53 16.99 7.90
CA GLY A 179 5.97 17.82 6.83
C GLY A 179 4.75 18.63 7.27
N ALA A 180 3.87 18.04 8.07
CA ALA A 180 2.70 18.73 8.62
C ALA A 180 3.06 19.80 9.67
N LEU A 181 4.09 19.53 10.48
CA LEU A 181 4.53 20.44 11.55
C LEU A 181 5.32 21.65 11.02
N ALA A 182 5.80 21.61 9.80
CA ALA A 182 6.63 22.66 9.19
C ALA A 182 5.83 23.82 8.58
N VAL A 183 4.47 23.74 8.56
CA VAL A 183 3.58 24.71 7.89
C VAL A 183 2.59 25.34 8.87
#